data_72c95e2096ecb3e0da0f9ee625ea11d0
#
_entry.id   72c95e2096ecb3e0da0f9ee625ea11d0
#
_cell.length_a   1.000
_cell.length_b   1.000
_cell.length_c   1.000
_cell.angle_alpha   90.00
_cell.angle_beta   90.00
_cell.angle_gamma   90.00
#
_symmetry.space_group_name_H-M   'P 1'
#
loop_
_entity.id
_entity.type
_entity.pdbx_description
1 polymer ?
#
loop_
_entity_poly.entity_id
_entity_poly.type
_entity_poly.pdbx_seq_one_letter_code
_entity_poly.pdbx_strand_id
1 'polypeptide(L)'
;MHFEKITREQWTKDMMDLYQFEHPSKEHLEEINKLYDDIQLPKRATKHSAGYDFFVSGDVVIPMERAGVIPTGLRWVCDKEEDKDKVLQLYPRSGIGFKTGVRLMNTVGIIDADYWEGDNEGHIMIKLYNPMNLHSDPTGHLQVKNGEAIVQGVITQYYTCDDEEEIVEERKGGIGSTDKE
;
A
#
# COMPACT_ATOMS: atom_id res chain seq x y z
N MET A 1 15.05 3.61 9.64
CA MET A 1 13.74 3.38 8.94
C MET A 1 12.90 2.34 9.65
N HIS A 2 11.58 2.46 9.63
CA HIS A 2 10.66 1.49 10.22
C HIS A 2 9.26 1.61 9.61
N PHE A 3 8.40 0.61 9.85
CA PHE A 3 6.99 0.68 9.52
C PHE A 3 6.18 1.03 10.76
N GLU A 4 5.17 1.85 10.59
CA GLU A 4 4.19 2.14 11.63
C GLU A 4 2.78 2.34 11.04
N LYS A 5 1.76 2.33 11.89
CA LYS A 5 0.41 2.69 11.48
C LYS A 5 0.33 4.21 11.27
N ILE A 6 -0.42 4.65 10.27
CA ILE A 6 -0.87 6.04 10.20
C ILE A 6 -1.80 6.35 11.37
N THR A 7 -2.13 7.61 11.60
CA THR A 7 -3.08 7.94 12.67
C THR A 7 -4.47 7.37 12.37
N ARG A 8 -5.25 7.11 13.40
CA ARG A 8 -6.64 6.67 13.24
C ARG A 8 -7.51 7.72 12.54
N GLU A 9 -7.16 9.00 12.75
CA GLU A 9 -7.84 10.11 12.09
C GLU A 9 -7.62 10.07 10.58
N GLN A 10 -6.36 9.95 10.14
CA GLN A 10 -6.02 9.82 8.72
C GLN A 10 -6.63 8.56 8.12
N TRP A 11 -6.56 7.42 8.82
CA TRP A 11 -7.21 6.18 8.38
C TRP A 11 -8.71 6.37 8.13
N THR A 12 -9.42 6.97 9.09
CA THR A 12 -10.87 7.20 8.99
C THR A 12 -11.20 8.10 7.80
N LYS A 13 -10.43 9.19 7.61
CA LYS A 13 -10.57 10.08 6.47
C LYS A 13 -10.41 9.33 5.15
N ASP A 14 -9.32 8.58 4.99
CA ASP A 14 -9.01 7.86 3.75
C ASP A 14 -10.04 6.77 3.43
N MET A 15 -10.56 6.08 4.47
CA MET A 15 -11.63 5.10 4.29
C MET A 15 -12.94 5.74 3.87
N MET A 16 -13.30 6.89 4.45
CA MET A 16 -14.48 7.64 4.06
C MET A 16 -14.39 8.12 2.61
N ASP A 17 -13.24 8.65 2.21
CA ASP A 17 -12.98 9.09 0.84
C ASP A 17 -13.04 7.90 -0.14
N LEU A 18 -12.42 6.76 0.20
CA LEU A 18 -12.41 5.56 -0.63
C LEU A 18 -13.81 4.99 -0.86
N TYR A 19 -14.64 4.94 0.18
CA TYR A 19 -16.02 4.44 0.11
C TYR A 19 -17.04 5.52 -0.24
N GLN A 20 -16.61 6.75 -0.45
CA GLN A 20 -17.46 7.91 -0.80
C GLN A 20 -18.58 8.16 0.24
N PHE A 21 -18.26 8.01 1.52
CA PHE A 21 -19.20 8.26 2.60
C PHE A 21 -19.24 9.76 2.92
N GLU A 22 -20.23 10.49 2.37
CA GLU A 22 -20.47 11.88 2.75
C GLU A 22 -21.01 12.00 4.19
N HIS A 23 -21.86 11.05 4.60
CA HIS A 23 -22.49 11.00 5.91
C HIS A 23 -22.42 9.56 6.47
N PRO A 24 -21.29 9.16 7.09
CA PRO A 24 -21.14 7.80 7.60
C PRO A 24 -22.11 7.56 8.78
N SER A 25 -22.75 6.39 8.80
CA SER A 25 -23.50 5.94 9.98
C SER A 25 -22.54 5.57 11.13
N LYS A 26 -23.10 5.41 12.33
CA LYS A 26 -22.33 4.95 13.48
C LYS A 26 -21.71 3.56 13.22
N GLU A 27 -22.47 2.68 12.58
CA GLU A 27 -22.02 1.32 12.22
C GLU A 27 -20.84 1.37 11.24
N HIS A 28 -20.87 2.27 10.23
CA HIS A 28 -19.74 2.46 9.30
C HIS A 28 -18.47 2.90 10.04
N LEU A 29 -18.58 3.83 10.99
CA LEU A 29 -17.44 4.29 11.79
C LEU A 29 -16.90 3.19 12.73
N GLU A 30 -17.78 2.38 13.32
CA GLU A 30 -17.39 1.23 14.15
C GLU A 30 -16.64 0.18 13.31
N GLU A 31 -17.10 -0.11 12.09
CA GLU A 31 -16.44 -1.02 11.16
C GLU A 31 -15.06 -0.49 10.72
N ILE A 32 -14.96 0.78 10.30
CA ILE A 32 -13.70 1.43 9.95
C ILE A 32 -12.70 1.36 11.11
N ASN A 33 -13.16 1.61 12.35
CA ASN A 33 -12.31 1.51 13.53
C ASN A 33 -11.84 0.08 13.80
N LYS A 34 -12.72 -0.90 13.62
CA LYS A 34 -12.36 -2.32 13.77
C LYS A 34 -11.28 -2.72 12.74
N LEU A 35 -11.43 -2.31 11.49
CA LEU A 35 -10.42 -2.55 10.46
C LEU A 35 -9.07 -1.95 10.84
N TYR A 36 -9.05 -0.74 11.44
CA TYR A 36 -7.81 -0.14 11.93
C TYR A 36 -7.14 -0.96 13.04
N ASP A 37 -7.92 -1.51 13.95
CA ASP A 37 -7.39 -2.34 15.05
C ASP A 37 -6.76 -3.63 14.52
N ASP A 38 -7.30 -4.20 13.44
CA ASP A 38 -6.82 -5.42 12.78
C ASP A 38 -5.54 -5.20 11.94
N ILE A 39 -5.10 -3.95 11.67
CA ILE A 39 -3.90 -3.66 10.90
C ILE A 39 -2.67 -4.31 11.53
N GLN A 40 -1.94 -5.10 10.74
CA GLN A 40 -0.69 -5.74 11.13
C GLN A 40 0.50 -5.02 10.48
N LEU A 41 1.59 -4.84 11.25
CA LEU A 41 2.84 -4.33 10.69
C LEU A 41 3.47 -5.35 9.73
N PRO A 42 4.13 -4.89 8.66
CA PRO A 42 4.80 -5.76 7.71
C PRO A 42 5.91 -6.57 8.36
N LYS A 43 6.05 -7.83 7.96
CA LYS A 43 7.08 -8.72 8.50
C LYS A 43 7.67 -9.62 7.42
N ARG A 44 8.93 -10.00 7.59
CA ARG A 44 9.58 -10.99 6.73
C ARG A 44 9.14 -12.40 7.12
N ALA A 45 8.86 -13.23 6.12
CA ALA A 45 8.44 -14.61 6.35
C ALA A 45 9.57 -15.50 6.91
N THR A 46 10.83 -15.26 6.51
CA THR A 46 11.99 -16.05 6.93
C THR A 46 13.21 -15.15 7.20
N LYS A 47 14.24 -15.70 7.84
CA LYS A 47 15.49 -14.99 8.17
C LYS A 47 16.16 -14.33 6.95
N HIS A 48 16.03 -14.94 5.77
CA HIS A 48 16.69 -14.48 4.54
C HIS A 48 15.69 -13.98 3.47
N SER A 49 14.41 -13.83 3.79
CA SER A 49 13.46 -13.15 2.90
C SER A 49 13.86 -11.68 2.75
N ALA A 50 13.95 -11.18 1.52
CA ALA A 50 14.15 -9.76 1.26
C ALA A 50 12.87 -8.95 1.49
N GLY A 51 11.70 -9.54 1.16
CA GLY A 51 10.42 -8.87 1.20
C GLY A 51 9.76 -8.88 2.59
N TYR A 52 9.15 -7.76 2.93
CA TYR A 52 8.23 -7.60 4.05
C TYR A 52 6.82 -7.81 3.55
N ASP A 53 6.11 -8.79 4.08
CA ASP A 53 4.73 -9.09 3.71
C ASP A 53 3.77 -8.05 4.29
N PHE A 54 2.90 -7.48 3.44
CA PHE A 54 1.82 -6.57 3.80
C PHE A 54 0.50 -7.32 3.84
N PHE A 55 -0.22 -7.19 4.94
CA PHE A 55 -1.45 -7.93 5.22
C PHE A 55 -2.67 -7.04 5.02
N VAL A 56 -3.76 -7.63 4.51
CA VAL A 56 -5.04 -6.91 4.42
C VAL A 56 -5.69 -6.82 5.80
N SER A 57 -6.32 -5.68 6.05
CA SER A 57 -7.24 -5.49 7.17
C SER A 57 -8.67 -5.58 6.63
N GLY A 58 -9.38 -6.62 7.05
CA GLY A 58 -10.69 -6.99 6.51
C GLY A 58 -10.63 -7.86 5.25
N ASP A 59 -11.78 -8.42 4.89
CA ASP A 59 -11.94 -9.22 3.69
C ASP A 59 -11.98 -8.33 2.45
N VAL A 60 -11.25 -8.69 1.41
CA VAL A 60 -11.18 -7.96 0.14
C VAL A 60 -11.69 -8.83 -0.99
N VAL A 61 -12.58 -8.29 -1.81
CA VAL A 61 -13.06 -8.93 -3.04
C VAL A 61 -12.83 -7.99 -4.21
N ILE A 62 -12.05 -8.44 -5.20
CA ILE A 62 -11.86 -7.70 -6.45
C ILE A 62 -12.50 -8.51 -7.57
N PRO A 63 -13.58 -8.00 -8.20
CA PRO A 63 -14.23 -8.67 -9.31
C PRO A 63 -13.28 -8.90 -10.48
N MET A 64 -13.60 -9.92 -11.29
CA MET A 64 -12.88 -10.21 -12.52
C MET A 64 -12.82 -8.98 -13.44
N GLU A 65 -11.66 -8.75 -14.07
CA GLU A 65 -11.39 -7.63 -14.97
C GLU A 65 -11.59 -6.24 -14.33
N ARG A 66 -11.44 -6.16 -13.00
CA ARG A 66 -11.53 -4.91 -12.23
C ARG A 66 -10.26 -4.68 -11.42
N ALA A 67 -10.06 -3.42 -11.11
CA ALA A 67 -9.07 -3.00 -10.12
C ALA A 67 -9.75 -2.67 -8.80
N GLY A 68 -9.07 -2.96 -7.70
CA GLY A 68 -9.48 -2.57 -6.35
C GLY A 68 -8.34 -1.85 -5.64
N VAL A 69 -8.67 -0.82 -4.87
CA VAL A 69 -7.76 -0.13 -3.98
C VAL A 69 -7.86 -0.77 -2.59
N ILE A 70 -6.72 -1.07 -2.01
CA ILE A 70 -6.58 -1.67 -0.68
C ILE A 70 -5.75 -0.73 0.17
N PRO A 71 -6.36 -0.03 1.11
CA PRO A 71 -5.65 0.78 2.09
C PRO A 71 -4.91 -0.14 3.05
N THR A 72 -3.64 0.15 3.32
CA THR A 72 -2.85 -0.68 4.24
C THR A 72 -2.92 -0.20 5.69
N GLY A 73 -3.24 1.08 5.89
CA GLY A 73 -3.16 1.75 7.18
C GLY A 73 -1.72 1.94 7.68
N LEU A 74 -0.74 1.81 6.79
CA LEU A 74 0.67 1.79 7.11
C LEU A 74 1.42 2.90 6.38
N ARG A 75 2.49 3.38 7.01
CA ARG A 75 3.52 4.23 6.40
C ARG A 75 4.91 3.65 6.66
N TRP A 76 5.85 4.02 5.81
CA TRP A 76 7.26 3.67 5.93
C TRP A 76 8.06 4.93 6.26
N VAL A 77 8.59 5.02 7.46
CA VAL A 77 9.27 6.20 8.00
C VAL A 77 10.77 6.08 7.81
N CYS A 78 11.38 7.10 7.20
CA CYS A 78 12.81 7.25 6.98
C CYS A 78 13.28 8.56 7.63
N ASP A 79 13.32 8.56 8.95
CA ASP A 79 13.62 9.74 9.79
C ASP A 79 15.12 10.03 9.96
N LYS A 80 15.99 9.16 9.41
CA LYS A 80 17.43 9.31 9.48
C LYS A 80 18.03 9.67 8.14
N GLU A 81 19.06 10.52 8.13
CA GLU A 81 19.77 10.91 6.91
C GLU A 81 20.31 9.72 6.12
N GLU A 82 20.83 8.71 6.82
CA GLU A 82 21.34 7.47 6.22
C GLU A 82 20.27 6.60 5.53
N ASP A 83 18.99 6.92 5.68
CA ASP A 83 17.88 6.19 5.09
C ASP A 83 17.33 6.87 3.82
N LYS A 84 17.75 8.10 3.53
CA LYS A 84 17.18 8.91 2.45
C LYS A 84 17.60 8.46 1.04
N ASP A 85 18.60 7.63 0.92
CA ASP A 85 19.02 6.97 -0.32
C ASP A 85 18.34 5.61 -0.54
N LYS A 86 17.29 5.32 0.22
CA LYS A 86 16.52 4.07 0.13
C LYS A 86 15.17 4.31 -0.53
N VAL A 87 14.66 3.26 -1.14
CA VAL A 87 13.32 3.20 -1.71
C VAL A 87 12.66 1.89 -1.31
N LEU A 88 11.39 1.96 -0.92
CA LEU A 88 10.57 0.77 -0.69
C LEU A 88 9.81 0.45 -1.97
N GLN A 89 10.10 -0.71 -2.55
CA GLN A 89 9.44 -1.20 -3.77
C GLN A 89 8.42 -2.27 -3.42
N LEU A 90 7.18 -2.08 -3.87
CA LEU A 90 6.08 -3.02 -3.63
C LEU A 90 5.86 -3.92 -4.84
N TYR A 91 5.75 -5.22 -4.58
CA TYR A 91 5.52 -6.27 -5.56
C TYR A 91 4.36 -7.16 -5.12
N PRO A 92 3.57 -7.74 -6.04
CA PRO A 92 2.65 -8.81 -5.68
C PRO A 92 3.42 -9.96 -5.01
N ARG A 93 2.81 -10.62 -4.01
CA ARG A 93 3.41 -11.85 -3.51
C ARG A 93 3.40 -12.91 -4.60
N SER A 94 4.47 -13.70 -4.66
CA SER A 94 4.61 -14.78 -5.66
C SER A 94 3.42 -15.75 -5.63
N GLY A 95 2.91 -16.08 -4.43
CA GLY A 95 1.77 -16.99 -4.27
C GLY A 95 0.50 -16.48 -4.94
N ILE A 96 0.17 -15.22 -4.78
CA ILE A 96 -1.04 -14.63 -5.40
C ILE A 96 -0.80 -14.33 -6.88
N GLY A 97 0.32 -13.69 -7.22
CA GLY A 97 0.64 -13.32 -8.60
C GLY A 97 0.76 -14.53 -9.51
N PHE A 98 1.46 -15.58 -9.09
CA PHE A 98 1.68 -16.79 -9.89
C PHE A 98 0.39 -17.61 -10.07
N LYS A 99 -0.43 -17.74 -9.03
CA LYS A 99 -1.67 -18.54 -9.08
C LYS A 99 -2.80 -17.83 -9.81
N THR A 100 -2.92 -16.52 -9.67
CA THR A 100 -4.11 -15.78 -10.12
C THR A 100 -3.81 -14.79 -11.26
N GLY A 101 -2.55 -14.49 -11.54
CA GLY A 101 -2.17 -13.45 -12.50
C GLY A 101 -2.43 -12.01 -11.99
N VAL A 102 -2.86 -11.85 -10.74
CA VAL A 102 -3.09 -10.54 -10.12
C VAL A 102 -1.81 -9.73 -10.13
N ARG A 103 -1.92 -8.45 -10.46
CA ARG A 103 -0.79 -7.53 -10.55
C ARG A 103 -1.11 -6.17 -9.96
N LEU A 104 -0.07 -5.44 -9.56
CA LEU A 104 -0.19 -4.03 -9.25
C LEU A 104 -0.54 -3.26 -10.52
N MET A 105 -1.43 -2.26 -10.41
CA MET A 105 -1.81 -1.42 -11.55
C MET A 105 -0.64 -0.60 -12.09
N ASN A 106 0.26 -0.18 -11.22
CA ASN A 106 1.49 0.56 -11.54
C ASN A 106 2.72 -0.34 -11.71
N THR A 107 2.53 -1.65 -11.89
CA THR A 107 3.59 -2.66 -12.07
C THR A 107 4.44 -2.85 -10.82
N VAL A 108 5.10 -1.81 -10.32
CA VAL A 108 5.86 -1.74 -9.07
C VAL A 108 5.41 -0.51 -8.32
N GLY A 109 5.05 -0.65 -7.06
CA GLY A 109 4.80 0.50 -6.19
C GLY A 109 6.14 1.09 -5.74
N ILE A 110 6.35 2.36 -6.00
CA ILE A 110 7.53 3.10 -5.53
C ILE A 110 7.11 3.95 -4.35
N ILE A 111 7.73 3.74 -3.20
CA ILE A 111 7.53 4.53 -1.99
C ILE A 111 8.88 5.17 -1.66
N ASP A 112 8.95 6.47 -1.89
CA ASP A 112 10.14 7.27 -1.67
C ASP A 112 10.40 7.48 -0.18
N ALA A 113 11.64 7.79 0.20
CA ALA A 113 12.05 7.95 1.59
C ALA A 113 11.36 9.15 2.28
N ASP A 114 10.90 10.14 1.52
CA ASP A 114 10.17 11.33 2.01
C ASP A 114 8.64 11.18 1.96
N TYR A 115 8.12 10.04 1.45
CA TYR A 115 6.67 9.85 1.25
C TYR A 115 5.86 9.98 2.54
N TRP A 116 6.43 9.61 3.68
CA TRP A 116 5.78 9.67 5.00
C TRP A 116 5.54 11.12 5.50
N GLU A 117 6.21 12.12 4.90
CA GLU A 117 6.06 13.55 5.23
C GLU A 117 4.87 14.20 4.51
N GLY A 118 4.24 13.49 3.57
CA GLY A 118 3.12 14.01 2.79
C GLY A 118 1.82 14.19 3.60
N ASP A 119 0.90 14.99 3.05
CA ASP A 119 -0.40 15.37 3.66
C ASP A 119 -1.29 14.20 4.06
N ASN A 120 -1.07 13.01 3.46
CA ASN A 120 -1.75 11.77 3.80
C ASN A 120 -0.97 10.91 4.81
N GLU A 121 -0.03 11.50 5.54
CA GLU A 121 0.88 10.83 6.47
C GLU A 121 1.71 9.70 5.82
N GLY A 122 1.87 9.71 4.48
CA GLY A 122 2.54 8.64 3.75
C GLY A 122 1.76 7.33 3.73
N HIS A 123 0.44 7.38 3.81
CA HIS A 123 -0.41 6.19 3.76
C HIS A 123 -0.19 5.38 2.49
N ILE A 124 0.31 4.18 2.62
CA ILE A 124 0.58 3.27 1.51
C ILE A 124 -0.74 2.65 1.03
N MET A 125 -1.13 3.01 -0.20
CA MET A 125 -2.30 2.45 -0.88
C MET A 125 -1.85 1.46 -1.94
N ILE A 126 -2.49 0.29 -1.97
CA ILE A 126 -2.21 -0.77 -2.94
C ILE A 126 -3.37 -0.82 -3.94
N LYS A 127 -3.07 -0.75 -5.24
CA LYS A 127 -4.09 -0.93 -6.28
C LYS A 127 -3.78 -2.18 -7.08
N LEU A 128 -4.62 -3.21 -6.92
CA LEU A 128 -4.49 -4.48 -7.63
C LEU A 128 -5.48 -4.57 -8.78
N TYR A 129 -5.06 -5.17 -9.87
CA TYR A 129 -5.91 -5.57 -10.98
C TYR A 129 -6.07 -7.09 -10.97
N ASN A 130 -7.31 -7.56 -11.02
CA ASN A 130 -7.66 -8.98 -11.14
C ASN A 130 -7.97 -9.30 -12.61
N PRO A 131 -7.05 -9.98 -13.34
CA PRO A 131 -7.32 -10.42 -14.71
C PRO A 131 -8.35 -11.54 -14.72
N MET A 132 -8.86 -11.87 -15.91
CA MET A 132 -9.74 -13.03 -16.09
C MET A 132 -8.96 -14.30 -15.76
N ASN A 133 -9.25 -14.90 -14.61
CA ASN A 133 -8.64 -16.15 -14.18
C ASN A 133 -9.70 -17.10 -13.63
N LEU A 134 -10.21 -17.99 -14.49
CA LEU A 134 -11.21 -18.99 -14.13
C LEU A 134 -10.65 -20.22 -13.39
N HIS A 135 -9.32 -20.27 -13.16
CA HIS A 135 -8.70 -21.43 -12.51
C HIS A 135 -8.77 -21.37 -10.98
N SER A 136 -8.90 -20.20 -10.38
CA SER A 136 -8.86 -20.02 -8.93
C SER A 136 -10.23 -19.94 -8.26
N ASP A 137 -11.23 -19.44 -8.97
CA ASP A 137 -12.60 -19.28 -8.50
C ASP A 137 -13.56 -19.34 -9.70
N PRO A 138 -14.67 -20.12 -9.66
CA PRO A 138 -15.66 -20.17 -10.74
C PRO A 138 -16.30 -18.81 -11.06
N THR A 139 -16.32 -17.88 -10.10
CA THR A 139 -16.80 -16.50 -10.30
C THR A 139 -15.74 -15.60 -10.91
N GLY A 140 -14.47 -16.05 -10.95
CA GLY A 140 -13.32 -15.25 -11.38
C GLY A 140 -12.94 -14.10 -10.42
N HIS A 141 -13.58 -14.00 -9.26
CA HIS A 141 -13.26 -12.98 -8.28
C HIS A 141 -11.97 -13.32 -7.53
N LEU A 142 -11.13 -12.32 -7.30
CA LEU A 142 -10.06 -12.42 -6.31
C LEU A 142 -10.67 -12.22 -4.92
N GLN A 143 -10.54 -13.22 -4.06
CA GLN A 143 -10.93 -13.15 -2.66
C GLN A 143 -9.68 -13.23 -1.79
N VAL A 144 -9.51 -12.26 -0.91
CA VAL A 144 -8.42 -12.20 0.08
C VAL A 144 -9.04 -12.03 1.46
N LYS A 145 -8.67 -12.88 2.39
CA LYS A 145 -9.23 -12.85 3.74
C LYS A 145 -8.43 -11.93 4.66
N ASN A 146 -9.12 -11.39 5.68
CA ASN A 146 -8.47 -10.62 6.72
C ASN A 146 -7.20 -11.31 7.24
N GLY A 147 -6.10 -10.57 7.31
CA GLY A 147 -4.80 -11.08 7.74
C GLY A 147 -4.01 -11.87 6.69
N GLU A 148 -4.52 -12.05 5.46
CA GLU A 148 -3.73 -12.60 4.38
C GLU A 148 -2.79 -11.55 3.77
N ALA A 149 -1.59 -11.99 3.38
CA ALA A 149 -0.61 -11.11 2.75
C ALA A 149 -0.80 -11.07 1.23
N ILE A 150 -0.83 -9.87 0.66
CA ILE A 150 -1.12 -9.62 -0.76
C ILE A 150 0.07 -9.12 -1.56
N VAL A 151 0.90 -8.26 -0.97
CA VAL A 151 2.12 -7.72 -1.57
C VAL A 151 3.28 -7.90 -0.61
N GLN A 152 4.47 -7.77 -1.15
CA GLN A 152 5.71 -7.71 -0.39
C GLN A 152 6.45 -6.42 -0.74
N GLY A 153 7.03 -5.78 0.28
CA GLY A 153 7.88 -4.62 0.13
C GLY A 153 9.35 -4.99 0.23
N VAL A 154 10.16 -4.59 -0.73
CA VAL A 154 11.62 -4.78 -0.71
C VAL A 154 12.28 -3.41 -0.62
N ILE A 155 13.15 -3.23 0.36
CA ILE A 155 13.92 -2.00 0.54
C ILE A 155 15.22 -2.15 -0.24
N THR A 156 15.49 -1.18 -1.12
CA THR A 156 16.72 -1.12 -1.91
C THR A 156 17.34 0.26 -1.84
N GLN A 157 18.64 0.35 -2.07
CA GLN A 157 19.32 1.63 -2.27
C GLN A 157 19.18 2.05 -3.73
N TYR A 158 19.03 3.35 -3.97
CA TYR A 158 19.08 3.93 -5.30
C TYR A 158 20.25 4.92 -5.41
N TYR A 159 20.56 5.30 -6.62
CA TYR A 159 21.61 6.27 -6.94
C TYR A 159 21.04 7.34 -7.83
N THR A 160 21.52 8.57 -7.65
CA THR A 160 21.19 9.72 -8.50
C THR A 160 22.26 9.91 -9.59
N CYS A 161 21.96 10.69 -10.61
CA CYS A 161 22.90 11.05 -11.65
C CYS A 161 23.87 12.12 -11.15
N ASP A 162 25.13 12.09 -11.60
CA ASP A 162 26.18 13.04 -11.17
C ASP A 162 25.91 14.47 -11.66
N ASP A 163 25.12 14.63 -12.73
CA ASP A 163 24.77 15.91 -13.37
C ASP A 163 23.35 16.39 -13.02
N GLU A 164 22.77 15.85 -11.95
CA GLU A 164 21.46 16.27 -11.46
C GLU A 164 21.51 17.70 -10.89
N GLU A 165 20.57 18.55 -11.32
CA GLU A 165 20.39 19.85 -10.73
C GLU A 165 19.91 19.72 -9.26
N GLU A 166 20.34 20.62 -8.39
CA GLU A 166 19.94 20.60 -6.98
C GLU A 166 18.41 20.75 -6.84
N ILE A 167 17.77 19.71 -6.30
CA ILE A 167 16.33 19.69 -6.04
C ILE A 167 16.10 20.23 -4.61
N VAL A 168 15.48 21.40 -4.52
CA VAL A 168 15.15 22.06 -3.23
C VAL A 168 13.68 21.90 -2.85
N GLU A 169 12.87 21.27 -3.69
CA GLU A 169 11.44 21.10 -3.43
C GLU A 169 11.20 19.95 -2.44
N GLU A 170 10.48 20.24 -1.36
CA GLU A 170 10.00 19.23 -0.40
C GLU A 170 8.67 18.63 -0.87
N ARG A 171 8.44 17.37 -0.52
CA ARG A 171 7.18 16.68 -0.83
C ARG A 171 6.02 17.32 -0.08
N LYS A 172 4.92 17.62 -0.79
CA LYS A 172 3.70 18.18 -0.19
C LYS A 172 2.52 17.22 -0.17
N GLY A 173 2.49 16.21 -1.04
CA GLY A 173 1.32 15.37 -1.17
C GLY A 173 1.61 13.90 -1.47
N GLY A 174 0.53 13.13 -1.54
CA GLY A 174 0.56 11.70 -1.78
C GLY A 174 0.57 11.30 -3.26
N ILE A 175 -0.25 10.30 -3.64
CA ILE A 175 -0.28 9.72 -4.98
C ILE A 175 -0.66 10.77 -6.03
N GLY A 176 0.22 10.98 -7.04
CA GLY A 176 0.00 11.91 -8.15
C GLY A 176 0.24 13.39 -7.86
N SER A 177 0.73 13.76 -6.68
CA SER A 177 0.91 15.15 -6.27
C SER A 177 2.14 15.84 -6.89
N THR A 178 3.02 15.10 -7.55
CA THR A 178 4.21 15.63 -8.24
C THR A 178 3.90 16.11 -9.66
N ASP A 179 2.72 15.79 -10.18
CA ASP A 179 2.28 16.32 -11.47
C ASP A 179 1.82 17.77 -11.25
N LYS A 180 2.61 18.74 -11.75
CA LYS A 180 2.22 20.15 -11.79
C LYS A 180 1.10 20.29 -12.84
N GLU A 181 -0.08 20.79 -12.42
CA GLU A 181 -1.08 21.33 -13.33
C GLU A 181 -0.55 22.55 -14.08
#